data_ecfc5d159f623be246fb75644cd7b720
#
_entry.id   ecfc5d159f623be246fb75644cd7b720
#
_cell.length_a   1.000
_cell.length_b   1.000
_cell.length_c   1.000
_cell.angle_alpha   90.00
_cell.angle_beta   90.00
_cell.angle_gamma   90.00
#
_symmetry.space_group_name_H-M   'P 1'
#
loop_
_entity.id
_entity.type
_entity.pdbx_description
1 polymer ?
#
loop_
_entity_poly.entity_id
_entity_poly.type
_entity_poly.pdbx_seq_one_letter_code
_entity_poly.pdbx_strand_id
1 'polypeptide(L)'
;MDTQLLLKTAMLAGEIMLRSGAETYRVEDTMHHILKTADHIEMAEVLVIMTGISATIKLENEKAVTVTKRVEERDTNLKLVVDVNEISRQYCGDDLTLEQAYEKLSTLKQFEFSRKTTNLAMMGVGVGFTIFFGGSIADTGAAIVVGLFLVAFVSAGQEW
;
A
#
# COMPACT_ATOMS: atom_id res chain seq x y z
N MET A 1 -0.63 -24.68 -13.61
CA MET A 1 -0.59 -23.25 -13.19
C MET A 1 0.87 -22.85 -12.98
N ASP A 2 1.28 -21.64 -13.37
CA ASP A 2 2.66 -21.16 -13.14
C ASP A 2 2.84 -20.74 -11.68
N THR A 3 3.51 -21.59 -10.88
CA THR A 3 3.78 -21.37 -9.46
C THR A 3 4.61 -20.10 -9.22
N GLN A 4 5.52 -19.76 -10.15
CA GLN A 4 6.35 -18.57 -10.03
C GLN A 4 5.50 -17.30 -10.23
N LEU A 5 4.59 -17.31 -11.19
CA LEU A 5 3.68 -16.20 -11.43
C LEU A 5 2.71 -16.03 -10.26
N LEU A 6 2.19 -17.13 -9.70
CA LEU A 6 1.33 -17.09 -8.53
C LEU A 6 2.03 -16.44 -7.33
N LEU A 7 3.25 -16.89 -7.04
CA LEU A 7 4.04 -16.33 -5.93
C LEU A 7 4.36 -14.83 -6.17
N LYS A 8 4.70 -14.45 -7.41
CA LYS A 8 4.91 -13.04 -7.79
C LYS A 8 3.64 -12.22 -7.61
N THR A 9 2.48 -12.75 -7.98
CA THR A 9 1.19 -12.06 -7.85
C THR A 9 0.85 -11.82 -6.38
N ALA A 10 0.99 -12.83 -5.53
CA ALA A 10 0.77 -12.70 -4.09
C ALA A 10 1.75 -11.70 -3.45
N MET A 11 3.03 -11.77 -3.81
CA MET A 11 4.06 -10.84 -3.32
C MET A 11 3.79 -9.40 -3.76
N LEU A 12 3.34 -9.18 -4.99
CA LEU A 12 3.00 -7.86 -5.50
C LEU A 12 1.78 -7.28 -4.78
N ALA A 13 0.73 -8.08 -4.59
CA ALA A 13 -0.45 -7.68 -3.82
C ALA A 13 -0.08 -7.29 -2.38
N GLY A 14 0.71 -8.13 -1.70
CA GLY A 14 1.20 -7.87 -0.35
C GLY A 14 2.03 -6.60 -0.25
N GLU A 15 2.95 -6.39 -1.19
CA GLU A 15 3.78 -5.18 -1.24
C GLU A 15 2.94 -3.91 -1.38
N ILE A 16 2.01 -3.87 -2.35
CA ILE A 16 1.16 -2.71 -2.57
C ILE A 16 0.33 -2.41 -1.32
N MET A 17 -0.28 -3.43 -0.71
CA MET A 17 -1.08 -3.26 0.51
C MET A 17 -0.24 -2.75 1.67
N LEU A 18 0.93 -3.36 1.93
CA LEU A 18 1.80 -2.98 3.04
C LEU A 18 2.34 -1.55 2.87
N ARG A 19 2.76 -1.18 1.66
CA ARG A 19 3.18 0.19 1.31
C ARG A 19 2.04 1.19 1.48
N SER A 20 0.81 0.76 1.23
CA SER A 20 -0.40 1.61 1.32
C SER A 20 -0.98 1.69 2.74
N GLY A 21 -0.28 1.18 3.74
CA GLY A 21 -0.66 1.31 5.14
C GLY A 21 -1.69 0.28 5.63
N ALA A 22 -1.90 -0.81 4.89
CA ALA A 22 -2.73 -1.89 5.38
C ALA A 22 -2.13 -2.54 6.64
N GLU A 23 -3.00 -3.10 7.46
CA GLU A 23 -2.62 -3.87 8.64
C GLU A 23 -1.98 -5.21 8.22
N THR A 24 -0.93 -5.62 8.92
CA THR A 24 -0.13 -6.80 8.54
C THR A 24 -0.96 -8.06 8.39
N TYR A 25 -1.90 -8.30 9.30
CA TYR A 25 -2.76 -9.49 9.22
C TYR A 25 -3.66 -9.50 7.98
N ARG A 26 -4.11 -8.32 7.49
CA ARG A 26 -4.90 -8.23 6.26
C ARG A 26 -4.05 -8.49 5.02
N VAL A 27 -2.80 -8.07 5.05
CA VAL A 27 -1.84 -8.38 3.99
C VAL A 27 -1.58 -9.88 3.93
N GLU A 28 -1.33 -10.52 5.09
CA GLU A 28 -1.14 -11.97 5.21
C GLU A 28 -2.35 -12.73 4.68
N ASP A 29 -3.55 -12.36 5.09
CA ASP A 29 -4.79 -13.00 4.66
C ASP A 29 -4.99 -12.92 3.16
N THR A 30 -4.81 -11.73 2.57
CA THR A 30 -4.93 -11.53 1.12
C THR A 30 -3.91 -12.36 0.34
N MET A 31 -2.64 -12.35 0.76
CA MET A 31 -1.59 -13.14 0.11
C MET A 31 -1.87 -14.64 0.24
N HIS A 32 -2.32 -15.09 1.41
CA HIS A 32 -2.64 -16.48 1.66
C HIS A 32 -3.82 -16.97 0.79
N HIS A 33 -4.86 -16.15 0.63
CA HIS A 33 -5.97 -16.46 -0.27
C HIS A 33 -5.51 -16.62 -1.72
N ILE A 34 -4.66 -15.71 -2.22
CA ILE A 34 -4.09 -15.80 -3.56
C ILE A 34 -3.27 -17.09 -3.72
N LEU A 35 -2.41 -17.41 -2.76
CA LEU A 35 -1.56 -18.61 -2.85
C LEU A 35 -2.38 -19.91 -2.80
N LYS A 36 -3.46 -19.92 -2.03
CA LYS A 36 -4.34 -21.10 -1.89
C LYS A 36 -5.18 -21.44 -3.13
N THR A 37 -5.17 -20.63 -4.18
CA THR A 37 -5.84 -20.94 -5.44
C THR A 37 -5.10 -22.01 -6.26
N ALA A 38 -3.84 -22.32 -5.92
CA ALA A 38 -3.09 -23.36 -6.61
C ALA A 38 -3.63 -24.76 -6.28
N ASP A 39 -3.71 -25.62 -7.28
CA ASP A 39 -4.00 -27.04 -7.09
C ASP A 39 -2.79 -27.73 -6.44
N HIS A 40 -3.07 -28.78 -5.64
CA HIS A 40 -2.05 -29.65 -5.03
C HIS A 40 -1.04 -28.91 -4.13
N ILE A 41 -1.52 -27.89 -3.39
CA ILE A 41 -0.70 -27.21 -2.39
C ILE A 41 -0.43 -28.13 -1.21
N GLU A 42 0.85 -28.35 -0.91
CA GLU A 42 1.29 -29.02 0.31
C GLU A 42 1.50 -27.98 1.44
N MET A 43 2.05 -26.79 1.11
CA MET A 43 2.30 -25.72 2.08
C MET A 43 2.20 -24.34 1.41
N ALA A 44 1.53 -23.43 2.07
CA ALA A 44 1.55 -22.01 1.76
C ALA A 44 1.65 -21.20 3.06
N GLU A 45 2.80 -20.57 3.29
CA GLU A 45 3.07 -19.80 4.49
C GLU A 45 3.40 -18.36 4.12
N VAL A 46 2.80 -17.43 4.83
CA VAL A 46 3.03 -15.99 4.65
C VAL A 46 3.36 -15.38 5.99
N LEU A 47 4.40 -14.57 6.01
CA LEU A 47 4.81 -13.77 7.16
C LEU A 47 4.92 -12.31 6.72
N VAL A 48 4.20 -11.43 7.40
CA VAL A 48 4.25 -9.98 7.14
C VAL A 48 4.67 -9.25 8.41
N ILE A 49 5.75 -8.50 8.27
CA ILE A 49 6.20 -7.55 9.30
C ILE A 49 6.11 -6.12 8.74
N MET A 50 6.21 -5.12 9.60
CA MET A 50 6.06 -3.71 9.17
C MET A 50 7.04 -3.27 8.08
N THR A 51 8.19 -3.95 7.93
CA THR A 51 9.26 -3.59 7.01
C THR A 51 9.54 -4.64 5.94
N GLY A 52 8.68 -5.66 5.82
CA GLY A 52 8.90 -6.70 4.83
C GLY A 52 7.84 -7.78 4.80
N ILE A 53 7.88 -8.55 3.74
CA ILE A 53 6.99 -9.68 3.49
C ILE A 53 7.82 -10.89 3.08
N SER A 54 7.40 -12.06 3.51
CA SER A 54 7.96 -13.34 3.11
C SER A 54 6.83 -14.31 2.80
N ALA A 55 6.92 -15.01 1.68
CA ALA A 55 5.97 -16.04 1.34
C ALA A 55 6.71 -17.30 0.88
N THR A 56 6.22 -18.44 1.33
CA THR A 56 6.71 -19.77 0.95
C THR A 56 5.57 -20.58 0.37
N ILE A 57 5.79 -21.19 -0.77
CA ILE A 57 4.85 -22.15 -1.37
C ILE A 57 5.58 -23.46 -1.64
N LYS A 58 4.91 -24.57 -1.41
CA LYS A 58 5.34 -25.91 -1.79
C LYS A 58 4.16 -26.65 -2.39
N LEU A 59 4.31 -27.11 -3.61
CA LEU A 59 3.38 -28.05 -4.27
C LEU A 59 3.84 -29.48 -4.05
N GLU A 60 2.90 -30.42 -4.22
CA GLU A 60 3.22 -31.85 -4.19
C GLU A 60 4.32 -32.19 -5.20
N ASN A 61 5.32 -32.92 -4.74
CA ASN A 61 6.50 -33.34 -5.53
C ASN A 61 7.42 -32.20 -6.02
N GLU A 62 7.24 -30.96 -5.54
CA GLU A 62 8.12 -29.83 -5.84
C GLU A 62 8.93 -29.39 -4.61
N LYS A 63 9.99 -28.65 -4.86
CA LYS A 63 10.76 -28.01 -3.77
C LYS A 63 10.02 -26.77 -3.28
N ALA A 64 10.09 -26.55 -1.97
CA ALA A 64 9.59 -25.29 -1.41
C ALA A 64 10.33 -24.09 -2.00
N VAL A 65 9.57 -23.06 -2.40
CA VAL A 65 10.10 -21.81 -2.91
C VAL A 65 9.71 -20.70 -1.95
N THR A 66 10.69 -19.99 -1.44
CA THR A 66 10.49 -18.83 -0.56
C THR A 66 10.95 -17.56 -1.26
N VAL A 67 10.13 -16.53 -1.21
CA VAL A 67 10.48 -15.19 -1.67
C VAL A 67 10.28 -14.23 -0.51
N THR A 68 11.31 -13.40 -0.27
CA THR A 68 11.27 -12.34 0.75
C THR A 68 11.51 -11.01 0.07
N LYS A 69 10.73 -10.00 0.46
CA LYS A 69 10.88 -8.64 -0.04
C LYS A 69 10.85 -7.63 1.11
N ARG A 70 11.80 -6.72 1.11
CA ARG A 70 11.82 -5.59 2.03
C ARG A 70 10.90 -4.47 1.52
N VAL A 71 10.18 -3.85 2.43
CA VAL A 71 9.30 -2.70 2.17
C VAL A 71 9.81 -1.55 3.03
N GLU A 72 10.47 -0.58 2.41
CA GLU A 72 11.13 0.52 3.13
C GLU A 72 10.22 1.73 3.29
N GLU A 73 9.44 2.05 2.26
CA GLU A 73 8.55 3.19 2.26
C GLU A 73 7.12 2.76 2.50
N ARG A 74 6.45 3.46 3.42
CA ARG A 74 5.03 3.28 3.70
C ARG A 74 4.33 4.62 3.70
N ASP A 75 3.17 4.64 3.09
CA ASP A 75 2.25 5.78 3.10
C ASP A 75 0.84 5.27 3.35
N THR A 76 -0.12 6.17 3.55
CA THR A 76 -1.51 5.79 3.73
C THR A 76 -2.29 6.04 2.45
N ASN A 77 -2.61 4.96 1.72
CA ASN A 77 -3.45 5.00 0.52
C ASN A 77 -4.50 3.89 0.58
N LEU A 78 -5.58 4.15 1.32
CA LEU A 78 -6.65 3.18 1.50
C LEU A 78 -7.34 2.79 0.19
N LYS A 79 -7.30 3.66 -0.83
CA LYS A 79 -7.85 3.32 -2.15
C LYS A 79 -7.10 2.15 -2.78
N LEU A 80 -5.77 2.16 -2.76
CA LEU A 80 -4.96 1.05 -3.26
C LEU A 80 -5.22 -0.24 -2.48
N VAL A 81 -5.41 -0.16 -1.17
CA VAL A 81 -5.78 -1.33 -0.36
C VAL A 81 -7.11 -1.93 -0.82
N VAL A 82 -8.11 -1.08 -1.11
CA VAL A 82 -9.41 -1.53 -1.63
C VAL A 82 -9.26 -2.13 -3.03
N ASP A 83 -8.51 -1.47 -3.92
CA ASP A 83 -8.30 -1.93 -5.30
C ASP A 83 -7.60 -3.31 -5.33
N VAL A 84 -6.57 -3.52 -4.49
CA VAL A 84 -5.89 -4.82 -4.36
C VAL A 84 -6.83 -5.90 -3.83
N ASN A 85 -7.63 -5.59 -2.79
CA ASN A 85 -8.62 -6.54 -2.26
C ASN A 85 -9.66 -6.93 -3.32
N GLU A 86 -10.11 -5.98 -4.14
CA GLU A 86 -11.06 -6.25 -5.21
C GLU A 86 -10.45 -7.18 -6.27
N ILE A 87 -9.23 -6.90 -6.73
CA ILE A 87 -8.51 -7.76 -7.69
C ILE A 87 -8.30 -9.16 -7.10
N SER A 88 -7.89 -9.25 -5.83
CA SER A 88 -7.70 -10.53 -5.15
C SER A 88 -8.99 -11.34 -5.09
N ARG A 89 -10.13 -10.71 -4.75
CA ARG A 89 -11.44 -11.38 -4.72
C ARG A 89 -11.88 -11.86 -6.10
N GLN A 90 -11.72 -11.02 -7.14
CA GLN A 90 -12.04 -11.40 -8.51
C GLN A 90 -11.20 -12.57 -8.98
N TYR A 91 -9.91 -12.61 -8.63
CA TYR A 91 -9.04 -13.73 -8.95
C TYR A 91 -9.41 -15.00 -8.18
N CYS A 92 -9.62 -14.91 -6.87
CA CYS A 92 -10.03 -16.08 -6.06
C CYS A 92 -11.46 -16.57 -6.35
N GLY A 93 -12.29 -15.75 -7.00
CA GLY A 93 -13.65 -16.10 -7.46
C GLY A 93 -13.73 -16.58 -8.91
N ASP A 94 -12.59 -16.82 -9.55
CA ASP A 94 -12.48 -17.24 -10.96
C ASP A 94 -12.98 -16.22 -12.01
N ASP A 95 -13.18 -14.95 -11.60
CA ASP A 95 -13.55 -13.87 -12.52
C ASP A 95 -12.34 -13.34 -13.31
N LEU A 96 -11.13 -13.59 -12.84
CA LEU A 96 -9.86 -13.19 -13.47
C LEU A 96 -8.90 -14.37 -13.58
N THR A 97 -8.16 -14.43 -14.68
CA THR A 97 -6.99 -15.32 -14.75
C THR A 97 -5.82 -14.80 -13.92
N LEU A 98 -4.85 -15.65 -13.61
CA LEU A 98 -3.64 -15.26 -12.87
C LEU A 98 -2.87 -14.15 -13.57
N GLU A 99 -2.74 -14.22 -14.90
CA GLU A 99 -2.07 -13.22 -15.73
C GLU A 99 -2.79 -11.88 -15.67
N GLN A 100 -4.13 -11.89 -15.76
CA GLN A 100 -4.95 -10.69 -15.67
C GLN A 100 -4.86 -10.05 -14.28
N ALA A 101 -4.86 -10.85 -13.23
CA ALA A 101 -4.69 -10.36 -11.86
C ALA A 101 -3.31 -9.70 -11.68
N TYR A 102 -2.24 -10.34 -12.16
CA TYR A 102 -0.90 -9.78 -12.12
C TYR A 102 -0.80 -8.47 -12.92
N GLU A 103 -1.35 -8.42 -14.12
CA GLU A 103 -1.36 -7.23 -14.96
C GLU A 103 -2.11 -6.07 -14.28
N LYS A 104 -3.32 -6.33 -13.76
CA LYS A 104 -4.09 -5.32 -13.02
C LYS A 104 -3.32 -4.80 -11.82
N LEU A 105 -2.72 -5.66 -11.01
CA LEU A 105 -1.90 -5.26 -9.85
C LEU A 105 -0.68 -4.43 -10.30
N SER A 106 0.00 -4.83 -11.36
CA SER A 106 1.19 -4.13 -11.88
C SER A 106 0.89 -2.74 -12.44
N THR A 107 -0.35 -2.51 -12.87
CA THR A 107 -0.81 -1.22 -13.40
C THR A 107 -1.36 -0.29 -12.35
N LEU A 108 -1.57 -0.77 -11.11
CA LEU A 108 -2.00 0.08 -9.99
C LEU A 108 -0.94 1.15 -9.72
N LYS A 109 -1.30 2.39 -10.00
CA LYS A 109 -0.44 3.55 -9.73
C LYS A 109 -0.76 4.11 -8.35
N GLN A 110 0.27 4.32 -7.55
CA GLN A 110 0.15 5.16 -6.38
C GLN A 110 -0.24 6.58 -6.84
N PHE A 111 -1.39 7.05 -6.38
CA PHE A 111 -1.82 8.43 -6.64
C PHE A 111 -0.99 9.33 -5.72
N GLU A 112 0.09 9.85 -6.25
CA GLU A 112 0.85 10.89 -5.55
C GLU A 112 0.19 12.25 -5.84
N PHE A 113 -0.32 12.88 -4.80
CA PHE A 113 -0.73 14.28 -4.91
C PHE A 113 0.50 15.13 -5.22
N SER A 114 0.31 16.13 -6.08
CA SER A 114 1.41 17.05 -6.35
C SER A 114 1.85 17.74 -5.05
N ARG A 115 3.15 17.99 -4.89
CA ARG A 115 3.70 18.69 -3.71
C ARG A 115 2.95 20.00 -3.41
N LYS A 116 2.55 20.73 -4.46
CA LYS A 116 1.77 21.97 -4.30
C LYS A 116 0.41 21.73 -3.66
N THR A 117 -0.28 20.65 -4.07
CA THR A 117 -1.58 20.27 -3.51
C THR A 117 -1.45 19.87 -2.06
N THR A 118 -0.46 19.06 -1.72
CA THR A 118 -0.18 18.62 -0.34
C THR A 118 0.16 19.83 0.56
N ASN A 119 1.03 20.71 0.09
CA ASN A 119 1.40 21.91 0.83
C ASN A 119 0.21 22.85 1.07
N LEU A 120 -0.63 23.04 0.06
CA LEU A 120 -1.86 23.85 0.19
C LEU A 120 -2.85 23.22 1.17
N ALA A 121 -3.00 21.89 1.14
CA ALA A 121 -3.84 21.16 2.07
C ALA A 121 -3.33 21.29 3.53
N MET A 122 -2.03 21.17 3.76
CA MET A 122 -1.43 21.38 5.09
C MET A 122 -1.72 22.79 5.64
N MET A 123 -1.57 23.82 4.82
CA MET A 123 -1.93 25.18 5.21
C MET A 123 -3.44 25.31 5.51
N GLY A 124 -4.29 24.71 4.67
CA GLY A 124 -5.73 24.70 4.87
C GLY A 124 -6.15 24.05 6.19
N VAL A 125 -5.49 22.97 6.59
CA VAL A 125 -5.72 22.31 7.89
C VAL A 125 -5.39 23.27 9.04
N GLY A 126 -4.23 23.93 9.03
CA GLY A 126 -3.84 24.88 10.08
C GLY A 126 -4.84 26.05 10.22
N VAL A 127 -5.23 26.65 9.12
CA VAL A 127 -6.23 27.72 9.09
C VAL A 127 -7.61 27.21 9.57
N GLY A 128 -8.02 26.04 9.10
CA GLY A 128 -9.29 25.43 9.49
C GLY A 128 -9.38 25.16 10.99
N PHE A 129 -8.33 24.60 11.59
CA PHE A 129 -8.28 24.39 13.05
C PHE A 129 -8.30 25.73 13.82
N THR A 130 -7.59 26.76 13.35
CA THR A 130 -7.60 28.07 14.00
C THR A 130 -9.03 28.63 14.07
N ILE A 131 -9.77 28.57 12.98
CA ILE A 131 -11.17 29.01 12.93
C ILE A 131 -12.06 28.11 13.81
N PHE A 132 -11.88 26.80 13.73
CA PHE A 132 -12.69 25.82 14.49
C PHE A 132 -12.55 26.03 16.01
N PHE A 133 -11.35 26.37 16.49
CA PHE A 133 -11.11 26.67 17.92
C PHE A 133 -11.44 28.11 18.32
N GLY A 134 -12.13 28.86 17.46
CA GLY A 134 -12.58 30.22 17.78
C GLY A 134 -11.50 31.30 17.68
N GLY A 135 -10.44 31.04 16.91
CA GLY A 135 -9.39 32.03 16.67
C GLY A 135 -9.91 33.26 15.92
N SER A 136 -9.31 34.42 16.22
CA SER A 136 -9.60 35.68 15.57
C SER A 136 -9.05 35.75 14.13
N ILE A 137 -9.42 36.80 13.39
CA ILE A 137 -8.87 37.07 12.05
C ILE A 137 -7.35 37.25 12.14
N ALA A 138 -6.84 37.82 13.20
CA ALA A 138 -5.40 37.98 13.42
C ALA A 138 -4.71 36.64 13.63
N ASP A 139 -5.32 35.73 14.39
CA ASP A 139 -4.82 34.35 14.61
C ASP A 139 -4.82 33.57 13.30
N THR A 140 -5.84 33.73 12.48
CA THR A 140 -5.93 33.12 11.15
C THR A 140 -4.81 33.63 10.23
N GLY A 141 -4.52 34.93 10.25
CA GLY A 141 -3.37 35.51 9.55
C GLY A 141 -2.02 34.95 10.03
N ALA A 142 -1.86 34.80 11.34
CA ALA A 142 -0.67 34.19 11.92
C ALA A 142 -0.52 32.72 11.50
N ALA A 143 -1.60 31.96 11.49
CA ALA A 143 -1.61 30.55 11.05
C ALA A 143 -1.17 30.40 9.58
N ILE A 144 -1.58 31.31 8.70
CA ILE A 144 -1.12 31.32 7.29
C ILE A 144 0.39 31.57 7.22
N VAL A 145 0.92 32.56 7.96
CA VAL A 145 2.35 32.84 7.97
C VAL A 145 3.16 31.64 8.48
N VAL A 146 2.74 31.03 9.59
CA VAL A 146 3.38 29.83 10.13
C VAL A 146 3.30 28.68 9.13
N GLY A 147 2.16 28.49 8.46
CA GLY A 147 1.99 27.48 7.42
C GLY A 147 2.96 27.67 6.25
N LEU A 148 3.16 28.90 5.79
CA LEU A 148 4.15 29.22 4.74
C LEU A 148 5.60 28.88 5.16
N PHE A 149 5.98 29.23 6.41
CA PHE A 149 7.29 28.87 6.95
C PHE A 149 7.47 27.34 7.03
N LEU A 150 6.44 26.62 7.48
CA LEU A 150 6.47 25.16 7.58
C LEU A 150 6.65 24.51 6.20
N VAL A 151 5.89 24.97 5.21
CA VAL A 151 6.02 24.52 3.82
C VAL A 151 7.42 24.78 3.28
N ALA A 152 7.97 25.98 3.49
CA ALA A 152 9.31 26.31 3.05
C ALA A 152 10.38 25.42 3.72
N PHE A 153 10.24 25.17 5.03
CA PHE A 153 11.18 24.34 5.79
C PHE A 153 11.14 22.88 5.35
N VAL A 154 9.94 22.32 5.21
CA VAL A 154 9.77 20.92 4.74
C VAL A 154 10.29 20.77 3.30
N SER A 155 10.01 21.74 2.42
CA SER A 155 10.50 21.70 1.04
C SER A 155 12.03 21.76 0.96
N ALA A 156 12.67 22.57 1.80
CA ALA A 156 14.14 22.65 1.86
C ALA A 156 14.78 21.37 2.45
N GLY A 157 14.12 20.71 3.42
CA GLY A 157 14.62 19.47 4.03
C GLY A 157 14.51 18.22 3.15
N GLN A 158 13.72 18.28 2.08
CA GLN A 158 13.55 17.14 1.14
C GLN A 158 14.54 17.17 -0.04
N GLU A 159 15.38 18.18 -0.15
CA GLU A 159 16.45 18.26 -1.17
C GLU A 159 17.77 17.64 -0.69
N TRP A 160 17.81 17.05 0.51
CA TRP A 160 18.95 16.31 1.08
C TRP A 160 18.58 14.82 1.22
#